data_b4d55b3741b4bacd378c5d0d403e3655
#
_entry.id   b4d55b3741b4bacd378c5d0d403e3655
#
_cell.length_a   1.000
_cell.length_b   1.000
_cell.length_c   1.000
_cell.angle_alpha   90.00
_cell.angle_beta   90.00
_cell.angle_gamma   90.00
#
_symmetry.space_group_name_H-M   'P 1'
#
loop_
_entity.id
_entity.type
_entity.pdbx_description
1 polymer ?
#
loop_
_entity_poly.entity_id
_entity_poly.type
_entity_poly.pdbx_seq_one_letter_code
_entity_poly.pdbx_strand_id
1 'polypeptide(L)'
;MYYLKLFNKILIRFDMDKELNVSNIDILCDEIKLFPENLKEVNSESVKHFILNKLIPKNRANLECFLSAVNIELDDFKAILDYSKGLSIIDAYWITRDDGLRYEDFNLFDNDISNELSLSIFNGTKVKVNNTVLSPEFTTNGAIPKCWIKKDDGYYLYKSSTAYLGFANTGNEPYSEYYSCQLLKELGIPYIDYDLEMYQNELVSVCKIFTSKDIAYVPIHLVANIDNIDKAYKWCLEHNLEEAFGDMIIFDALIYNHDRHLGNFGVIKDNHTGDILDMAPIFDNGAGLLAYTSLSKFKDLATFEDYYKNNNDFNMSNYWIDFRDLVKKYCTNKQLEKLKKLDNFKFTKHPRYNLLEGRLEYLNILIDYRIKELMSLF
;
A
#
# COMPACT_ATOMS: atom_id res chain seq x y z
N MET A 1 -10.45 30.48 -1.30
CA MET A 1 -9.45 30.24 -2.34
C MET A 1 -8.40 29.27 -1.82
N TYR A 2 -7.96 28.33 -2.66
CA TYR A 2 -6.94 27.29 -2.37
C TYR A 2 -5.98 27.20 -3.54
N TYR A 3 -4.79 26.69 -3.25
CA TYR A 3 -3.72 26.44 -4.22
C TYR A 3 -3.26 25.00 -4.09
N LEU A 4 -3.29 24.22 -5.18
CA LEU A 4 -2.58 22.95 -5.28
C LEU A 4 -1.16 23.25 -5.76
N LYS A 5 -0.19 22.76 -5.00
CA LYS A 5 1.23 22.97 -5.29
C LYS A 5 1.96 21.62 -5.43
N LEU A 6 2.97 21.59 -6.27
CA LEU A 6 4.04 20.58 -6.28
C LEU A 6 5.31 21.29 -5.82
N PHE A 7 5.86 20.90 -4.69
CA PHE A 7 6.86 21.71 -3.99
C PHE A 7 6.36 23.15 -3.83
N ASN A 8 7.12 24.14 -4.32
CA ASN A 8 6.73 25.54 -4.31
C ASN A 8 6.02 26.02 -5.59
N LYS A 9 5.90 25.14 -6.60
CA LYS A 9 5.24 25.46 -7.87
C LYS A 9 3.73 25.35 -7.72
N ILE A 10 3.00 26.41 -7.99
CA ILE A 10 1.54 26.41 -8.00
C ILE A 10 1.09 25.78 -9.32
N LEU A 11 0.27 24.72 -9.23
CA LEU A 11 -0.31 24.05 -10.40
C LEU A 11 -1.67 24.64 -10.76
N ILE A 12 -2.58 24.74 -9.79
CA ILE A 12 -3.91 25.32 -9.95
C ILE A 12 -4.28 26.18 -8.74
N ARG A 13 -5.22 27.10 -8.98
CA ARG A 13 -5.94 27.85 -7.95
C ARG A 13 -7.43 27.53 -8.09
N PHE A 14 -8.15 27.41 -6.97
CA PHE A 14 -9.57 27.07 -6.96
C PHE A 14 -10.27 27.55 -5.69
N ASP A 15 -11.60 27.65 -5.75
CA ASP A 15 -12.44 27.82 -4.57
C ASP A 15 -13.04 26.48 -4.14
N MET A 16 -13.29 26.31 -2.84
CA MET A 16 -13.83 25.09 -2.28
C MET A 16 -14.75 25.43 -1.09
N ASP A 17 -15.94 24.85 -1.06
CA ASP A 17 -16.90 24.97 0.02
C ASP A 17 -16.65 23.97 1.17
N LYS A 18 -17.58 23.87 2.13
CA LYS A 18 -17.46 22.95 3.28
C LYS A 18 -17.64 21.48 2.88
N GLU A 19 -18.42 21.21 1.87
CA GLU A 19 -18.70 19.89 1.30
C GLU A 19 -17.65 19.46 0.26
N LEU A 20 -16.51 20.18 0.19
CA LEU A 20 -15.45 19.99 -0.78
C LEU A 20 -15.88 20.15 -2.24
N ASN A 21 -16.96 20.88 -2.52
CA ASN A 21 -17.31 21.21 -3.91
C ASN A 21 -16.36 22.29 -4.42
N VAL A 22 -15.76 22.02 -5.56
CA VAL A 22 -14.74 22.85 -6.19
C VAL A 22 -15.36 23.73 -7.27
N SER A 23 -14.92 24.99 -7.32
CA SER A 23 -15.35 25.97 -8.33
C SER A 23 -14.21 26.97 -8.64
N ASN A 24 -14.39 27.82 -9.65
CA ASN A 24 -13.47 28.89 -10.02
C ASN A 24 -12.03 28.40 -10.15
N ILE A 25 -11.80 27.39 -11.02
CA ILE A 25 -10.48 26.79 -11.22
C ILE A 25 -9.69 27.61 -12.24
N ASP A 26 -8.49 28.02 -11.86
CA ASP A 26 -7.49 28.59 -12.75
C ASP A 26 -6.27 27.67 -12.83
N ILE A 27 -5.87 27.26 -14.02
CA ILE A 27 -4.66 26.50 -14.27
C ILE A 27 -3.51 27.51 -14.38
N LEU A 28 -2.49 27.38 -13.52
CA LEU A 28 -1.36 28.31 -13.41
C LEU A 28 -0.03 27.69 -13.84
N CYS A 29 -0.04 26.42 -14.25
CA CYS A 29 1.11 25.69 -14.76
C CYS A 29 0.75 24.97 -16.05
N ASP A 30 1.50 25.20 -17.13
CA ASP A 30 1.28 24.58 -18.44
C ASP A 30 1.94 23.21 -18.58
N GLU A 31 2.79 22.82 -17.62
CA GLU A 31 3.52 21.55 -17.65
C GLU A 31 2.66 20.41 -17.12
N ILE A 32 1.78 19.84 -17.97
CA ILE A 32 0.83 18.81 -17.59
C ILE A 32 1.49 17.56 -16.98
N LYS A 33 2.74 17.25 -17.31
CA LYS A 33 3.49 16.13 -16.72
C LYS A 33 3.66 16.25 -15.20
N LEU A 34 3.73 17.48 -14.68
CA LEU A 34 3.89 17.77 -13.26
C LEU A 34 2.60 17.59 -12.46
N PHE A 35 1.46 17.43 -13.11
CA PHE A 35 0.20 17.21 -12.43
C PHE A 35 0.09 15.77 -11.90
N PRO A 36 -0.70 15.55 -10.82
CA PRO A 36 -1.07 14.21 -10.40
C PRO A 36 -1.67 13.40 -11.56
N GLU A 37 -1.42 12.09 -11.61
CA GLU A 37 -1.88 11.25 -12.72
C GLU A 37 -3.41 11.26 -12.89
N ASN A 38 -4.16 11.32 -11.79
CA ASN A 38 -5.61 11.44 -11.79
C ASN A 38 -6.12 12.88 -11.99
N LEU A 39 -5.23 13.85 -12.25
CA LEU A 39 -5.57 15.26 -12.46
C LEU A 39 -4.99 15.80 -13.77
N LYS A 40 -4.73 14.95 -14.77
CA LYS A 40 -4.27 15.38 -16.10
C LYS A 40 -5.35 16.14 -16.88
N GLU A 41 -6.63 15.88 -16.57
CA GLU A 41 -7.77 16.66 -17.03
C GLU A 41 -8.34 17.43 -15.84
N VAL A 42 -8.08 18.74 -15.81
CA VAL A 42 -8.43 19.62 -14.68
C VAL A 42 -9.87 20.11 -14.82
N ASN A 43 -10.75 19.66 -13.94
CA ASN A 43 -12.12 20.14 -13.78
C ASN A 43 -12.57 20.00 -12.31
N SER A 44 -13.77 20.50 -11.97
CA SER A 44 -14.26 20.50 -10.58
C SER A 44 -14.33 19.08 -9.97
N GLU A 45 -14.70 18.08 -10.75
CA GLU A 45 -14.83 16.70 -10.29
C GLU A 45 -13.46 16.06 -10.06
N SER A 46 -12.53 16.22 -11.01
CA SER A 46 -11.17 15.65 -10.89
C SER A 46 -10.40 16.29 -9.73
N VAL A 47 -10.51 17.61 -9.52
CA VAL A 47 -9.90 18.28 -8.37
C VAL A 47 -10.51 17.80 -7.06
N LYS A 48 -11.84 17.67 -6.98
CA LYS A 48 -12.53 17.12 -5.80
C LYS A 48 -12.06 15.68 -5.52
N HIS A 49 -11.99 14.84 -6.54
CA HIS A 49 -11.52 13.47 -6.41
C HIS A 49 -10.06 13.40 -5.93
N PHE A 50 -9.19 14.26 -6.47
CA PHE A 50 -7.81 14.38 -5.98
C PHE A 50 -7.77 14.76 -4.49
N ILE A 51 -8.56 15.75 -4.06
CA ILE A 51 -8.64 16.16 -2.65
C ILE A 51 -9.09 15.01 -1.76
N LEU A 52 -10.12 14.26 -2.16
CA LEU A 52 -10.62 13.12 -1.39
C LEU A 52 -9.55 12.03 -1.20
N ASN A 53 -8.70 11.80 -2.21
CA ASN A 53 -7.57 10.86 -2.11
C ASN A 53 -6.43 11.38 -1.20
N LYS A 54 -6.45 12.65 -0.81
CA LYS A 54 -5.52 13.26 0.15
C LYS A 54 -6.07 13.30 1.58
N LEU A 55 -7.18 12.65 1.84
CA LEU A 55 -7.79 12.58 3.16
C LEU A 55 -7.72 11.17 3.73
N ILE A 56 -7.57 11.07 5.03
CA ILE A 56 -7.60 9.81 5.75
C ILE A 56 -8.96 9.11 5.55
N PRO A 57 -8.99 7.81 5.18
CA PRO A 57 -10.24 7.09 4.97
C PRO A 57 -11.01 6.88 6.28
N LYS A 58 -12.35 6.98 6.21
CA LYS A 58 -13.25 6.86 7.37
C LYS A 58 -13.17 5.51 8.08
N ASN A 59 -12.79 4.45 7.39
CA ASN A 59 -12.65 3.09 7.94
C ASN A 59 -11.28 2.82 8.59
N ARG A 60 -10.45 3.83 8.73
CA ARG A 60 -9.15 3.73 9.38
C ARG A 60 -9.32 3.37 10.87
N ALA A 61 -8.56 2.39 11.35
CA ALA A 61 -8.56 2.04 12.76
C ALA A 61 -8.23 3.25 13.65
N ASN A 62 -8.92 3.39 14.78
CA ASN A 62 -8.71 4.42 15.80
C ASN A 62 -8.84 5.88 15.30
N LEU A 63 -9.50 6.12 14.16
CA LEU A 63 -9.61 7.44 13.53
C LEU A 63 -10.22 8.50 14.45
N GLU A 64 -11.25 8.16 15.23
CA GLU A 64 -11.90 9.10 16.18
C GLU A 64 -10.93 9.58 17.27
N CYS A 65 -10.12 8.67 17.82
CA CYS A 65 -9.10 9.03 18.82
C CYS A 65 -8.04 9.97 18.22
N PHE A 66 -7.62 9.65 16.99
CA PHE A 66 -6.63 10.42 16.25
C PHE A 66 -7.12 11.84 15.94
N LEU A 67 -8.31 12.01 15.40
CA LEU A 67 -8.87 13.34 15.08
C LEU A 67 -9.20 14.15 16.35
N SER A 68 -9.65 13.49 17.40
CA SER A 68 -9.88 14.15 18.72
C SER A 68 -8.59 14.72 19.30
N ALA A 69 -7.43 14.13 19.02
CA ALA A 69 -6.14 14.63 19.51
C ALA A 69 -5.80 16.03 18.97
N VAL A 70 -6.34 16.38 17.80
CA VAL A 70 -6.17 17.69 17.13
C VAL A 70 -7.44 18.54 17.12
N ASN A 71 -8.47 18.16 17.89
CA ASN A 71 -9.77 18.83 18.00
C ASN A 71 -10.50 18.98 16.63
N ILE A 72 -10.45 17.97 15.78
CA ILE A 72 -11.16 17.91 14.50
C ILE A 72 -12.27 16.86 14.60
N GLU A 73 -13.47 17.19 14.10
CA GLU A 73 -14.60 16.28 14.03
C GLU A 73 -14.44 15.31 12.83
N LEU A 74 -14.97 14.09 12.96
CA LEU A 74 -14.83 13.00 11.99
C LEU A 74 -15.33 13.38 10.58
N ASP A 75 -16.37 14.19 10.50
CA ASP A 75 -17.00 14.57 9.24
C ASP A 75 -16.56 15.94 8.71
N ASP A 76 -15.67 16.65 9.42
CA ASP A 76 -15.14 17.93 8.94
C ASP A 76 -13.91 17.73 8.04
N PHE A 77 -14.17 17.21 6.83
CA PHE A 77 -13.13 16.98 5.82
C PHE A 77 -12.33 18.22 5.46
N LYS A 78 -12.98 19.37 5.49
CA LYS A 78 -12.33 20.65 5.21
C LYS A 78 -11.34 21.02 6.31
N ALA A 79 -11.69 20.82 7.58
CA ALA A 79 -10.78 21.04 8.70
C ALA A 79 -9.60 20.04 8.65
N ILE A 80 -9.86 18.77 8.28
CA ILE A 80 -8.81 17.78 8.08
C ILE A 80 -7.83 18.25 7.00
N LEU A 81 -8.33 18.71 5.85
CA LEU A 81 -7.49 19.21 4.76
C LEU A 81 -6.73 20.48 5.14
N ASP A 82 -7.41 21.47 5.77
CA ASP A 82 -6.80 22.73 6.20
C ASP A 82 -5.67 22.49 7.23
N TYR A 83 -5.84 21.48 8.09
CA TYR A 83 -4.83 21.07 9.06
C TYR A 83 -3.65 20.36 8.40
N SER A 84 -3.93 19.27 7.68
CA SER A 84 -2.93 18.40 7.08
C SER A 84 -2.26 18.99 5.84
N LYS A 85 -2.89 19.99 5.21
CA LYS A 85 -2.54 20.52 3.89
C LYS A 85 -2.48 19.45 2.80
N GLY A 86 -3.09 18.27 3.02
CA GLY A 86 -2.97 17.13 2.14
C GLY A 86 -1.53 16.63 1.96
N LEU A 87 -0.63 16.98 2.89
CA LEU A 87 0.77 16.53 2.87
C LEU A 87 0.84 15.01 3.03
N SER A 88 1.72 14.40 2.24
CA SER A 88 1.91 12.96 2.20
C SER A 88 3.39 12.60 2.17
N ILE A 89 3.71 11.38 2.57
CA ILE A 89 5.05 10.79 2.39
C ILE A 89 5.14 9.95 1.13
N ILE A 90 4.08 9.87 0.33
CA ILE A 90 4.08 9.12 -0.95
C ILE A 90 4.23 10.03 -2.18
N ASP A 91 4.13 11.34 -2.01
CA ASP A 91 4.31 12.34 -3.08
C ASP A 91 4.65 13.73 -2.49
N ALA A 92 4.91 14.72 -3.37
CA ALA A 92 5.23 16.10 -3.00
C ALA A 92 4.09 17.11 -3.27
N TYR A 93 2.86 16.62 -3.55
CA TYR A 93 1.69 17.49 -3.74
C TYR A 93 1.09 17.90 -2.41
N TRP A 94 0.69 19.17 -2.31
CA TRP A 94 0.02 19.71 -1.13
C TRP A 94 -0.92 20.86 -1.46
N ILE A 95 -1.83 21.18 -0.54
CA ILE A 95 -2.88 22.16 -0.73
C ILE A 95 -2.81 23.21 0.40
N THR A 96 -2.87 24.48 0.03
CA THR A 96 -2.81 25.57 1.00
C THR A 96 -3.74 26.71 0.59
N ARG A 97 -4.11 27.57 1.56
CA ARG A 97 -4.84 28.81 1.33
C ARG A 97 -3.93 30.02 1.13
N ASP A 98 -2.67 29.88 1.48
CA ASP A 98 -1.66 30.94 1.39
C ASP A 98 -0.61 30.52 0.37
N ASP A 99 -0.52 31.27 -0.74
CA ASP A 99 0.41 31.02 -1.83
C ASP A 99 1.86 31.34 -1.46
N GLY A 100 2.07 32.14 -0.40
CA GLY A 100 3.40 32.48 0.11
C GLY A 100 4.05 31.38 0.94
N LEU A 101 3.29 30.37 1.41
CA LEU A 101 3.86 29.26 2.18
C LEU A 101 4.79 28.40 1.32
N ARG A 102 5.89 27.95 1.94
CA ARG A 102 6.92 27.15 1.29
C ARG A 102 6.83 25.69 1.70
N TYR A 103 7.08 24.78 0.77
CA TYR A 103 7.06 23.33 0.99
C TYR A 103 8.07 22.87 2.05
N GLU A 104 9.24 23.51 2.08
CA GLU A 104 10.32 23.19 3.01
C GLU A 104 9.89 23.34 4.47
N ASP A 105 8.97 24.27 4.75
CA ASP A 105 8.51 24.55 6.12
C ASP A 105 7.50 23.51 6.64
N PHE A 106 6.89 22.71 5.75
CA PHE A 106 5.77 21.84 6.10
C PHE A 106 5.94 20.38 5.63
N ASN A 107 6.85 20.07 4.71
CA ASN A 107 6.97 18.71 4.18
C ASN A 107 7.31 17.71 5.29
N LEU A 108 6.76 16.50 5.15
CA LEU A 108 6.91 15.46 6.17
C LEU A 108 8.31 14.81 6.18
N PHE A 109 9.09 14.97 5.12
CA PHE A 109 10.42 14.33 5.02
C PHE A 109 11.47 15.06 5.87
N ASP A 110 11.47 16.38 5.84
CA ASP A 110 12.50 17.21 6.51
C ASP A 110 12.07 17.64 7.90
N ASN A 111 10.76 17.80 8.15
CA ASN A 111 10.24 18.32 9.41
C ASN A 111 9.92 17.20 10.40
N ASP A 112 9.87 17.53 11.69
CA ASP A 112 9.50 16.58 12.73
C ASP A 112 8.02 16.24 12.66
N ILE A 113 7.70 14.98 12.99
CA ILE A 113 6.33 14.47 13.09
C ILE A 113 5.99 14.13 14.54
N SER A 114 4.69 14.05 14.84
CA SER A 114 4.23 13.66 16.17
C SER A 114 4.19 12.14 16.35
N ASN A 115 5.01 11.64 17.23
CA ASN A 115 4.96 10.25 17.69
C ASN A 115 3.69 9.97 18.50
N GLU A 116 3.14 10.97 19.20
CA GLU A 116 1.88 10.84 19.93
C GLU A 116 0.71 10.60 18.98
N LEU A 117 0.67 11.28 17.83
CA LEU A 117 -0.33 11.02 16.80
C LEU A 117 -0.16 9.62 16.18
N SER A 118 1.05 9.18 15.94
CA SER A 118 1.34 7.81 15.47
C SER A 118 0.84 6.76 16.47
N LEU A 119 1.04 6.98 17.77
CA LEU A 119 0.54 6.11 18.83
C LEU A 119 -0.99 6.12 18.91
N SER A 120 -1.61 7.30 18.81
CA SER A 120 -3.06 7.45 18.83
C SER A 120 -3.75 6.68 17.72
N ILE A 121 -3.25 6.76 16.49
CA ILE A 121 -3.84 6.05 15.35
C ILE A 121 -3.55 4.54 15.40
N PHE A 122 -2.42 4.13 15.98
CA PHE A 122 -2.06 2.71 16.07
C PHE A 122 -2.95 1.95 17.06
N ASN A 123 -3.08 2.42 18.30
CA ASN A 123 -3.72 1.67 19.38
C ASN A 123 -4.88 2.41 20.08
N GLY A 124 -5.31 3.59 19.60
CA GLY A 124 -6.40 4.36 20.17
C GLY A 124 -6.04 5.09 21.46
N THR A 125 -4.76 5.28 21.78
CA THR A 125 -4.35 6.07 22.95
C THR A 125 -4.84 7.51 22.81
N LYS A 126 -5.57 8.00 23.81
CA LYS A 126 -6.03 9.39 23.85
C LYS A 126 -4.86 10.32 24.18
N VAL A 127 -4.52 11.17 23.24
CA VAL A 127 -3.46 12.18 23.37
C VAL A 127 -4.02 13.56 23.11
N LYS A 128 -3.29 14.58 23.52
CA LYS A 128 -3.54 15.97 23.12
C LYS A 128 -2.25 16.53 22.58
N VAL A 129 -2.31 17.06 21.38
CA VAL A 129 -1.16 17.67 20.69
C VAL A 129 -1.47 19.13 20.36
N ASN A 130 -0.43 19.91 20.14
CA ASN A 130 -0.59 21.29 19.67
C ASN A 130 -1.07 21.34 18.23
N ASN A 131 -1.85 22.34 17.86
CA ASN A 131 -2.51 22.47 16.55
C ASN A 131 -1.56 22.73 15.35
N THR A 132 -0.27 22.53 15.49
CA THR A 132 0.73 22.75 14.43
C THR A 132 1.59 21.53 14.14
N VAL A 133 1.24 20.37 14.70
CA VAL A 133 2.05 19.16 14.61
C VAL A 133 1.77 18.41 13.31
N LEU A 134 2.82 18.06 12.58
CA LEU A 134 2.73 17.32 11.34
C LEU A 134 2.57 15.81 11.58
N SER A 135 1.85 15.13 10.71
CA SER A 135 1.73 13.67 10.76
C SER A 135 1.39 13.11 9.37
N PRO A 136 2.07 12.05 8.91
CA PRO A 136 1.73 11.35 7.68
C PRO A 136 0.40 10.59 7.78
N GLU A 137 -0.12 10.39 8.99
CA GLU A 137 -1.32 9.59 9.24
C GLU A 137 -2.59 10.19 8.61
N PHE A 138 -2.62 11.52 8.39
CA PHE A 138 -3.75 12.20 7.75
C PHE A 138 -3.99 11.77 6.29
N THR A 139 -2.99 11.15 5.65
CA THR A 139 -3.05 10.71 4.25
C THR A 139 -2.72 9.22 4.08
N THR A 140 -2.55 8.49 5.19
CA THR A 140 -2.22 7.06 5.15
C THR A 140 -3.47 6.20 4.99
N ASN A 141 -3.52 5.40 3.94
CA ASN A 141 -4.63 4.53 3.58
C ASN A 141 -4.63 3.18 4.34
N GLY A 142 -5.78 2.48 4.27
CA GLY A 142 -5.99 1.11 4.75
C GLY A 142 -6.55 1.03 6.17
N ALA A 143 -7.33 0.00 6.45
CA ALA A 143 -8.13 -0.16 7.67
C ALA A 143 -7.36 -0.74 8.87
N ILE A 144 -6.35 -1.58 8.63
CA ILE A 144 -5.59 -2.29 9.68
C ILE A 144 -4.82 -1.28 10.55
N PRO A 145 -4.72 -1.50 11.88
CA PRO A 145 -3.89 -0.70 12.75
C PRO A 145 -2.44 -0.61 12.26
N LYS A 146 -1.98 0.59 11.99
CA LYS A 146 -0.63 0.87 11.50
C LYS A 146 -0.27 2.31 11.78
N CYS A 147 1.03 2.59 11.84
CA CYS A 147 1.54 3.94 11.96
C CYS A 147 2.93 4.08 11.36
N TRP A 148 3.28 5.30 11.04
CA TRP A 148 4.61 5.67 10.60
C TRP A 148 5.45 6.14 11.77
N ILE A 149 6.65 5.61 11.88
CA ILE A 149 7.67 6.01 12.87
C ILE A 149 8.86 6.59 12.09
N LYS A 150 9.21 7.82 12.41
CA LYS A 150 10.40 8.47 11.85
C LYS A 150 11.63 8.06 12.68
N LYS A 151 12.63 7.48 12.03
CA LYS A 151 13.96 7.16 12.58
C LYS A 151 15.01 8.05 11.88
N ASP A 152 16.27 8.00 12.33
CA ASP A 152 17.35 8.84 11.78
C ASP A 152 17.58 8.63 10.28
N ASP A 153 17.30 7.43 9.77
CA ASP A 153 17.51 7.03 8.37
C ASP A 153 16.23 6.98 7.53
N GLY A 154 15.10 7.51 8.03
CA GLY A 154 13.83 7.64 7.29
C GLY A 154 12.61 7.12 8.02
N TYR A 155 11.51 6.97 7.28
CA TYR A 155 10.25 6.47 7.81
C TYR A 155 10.15 4.96 7.76
N TYR A 156 9.54 4.39 8.82
CA TYR A 156 9.20 2.96 8.92
C TYR A 156 7.70 2.81 9.18
N LEU A 157 7.05 1.97 8.37
CA LEU A 157 5.67 1.57 8.59
C LEU A 157 5.64 0.40 9.57
N TYR A 158 4.91 0.57 10.68
CA TYR A 158 4.58 -0.46 11.64
C TYR A 158 3.14 -0.88 11.42
N LYS A 159 2.91 -2.11 10.96
CA LYS A 159 1.60 -2.62 10.56
C LYS A 159 1.25 -3.86 11.39
N SER A 160 0.15 -3.77 12.13
CA SER A 160 -0.37 -4.87 12.93
C SER A 160 -1.18 -5.86 12.08
N SER A 161 -2.00 -6.68 12.71
CA SER A 161 -2.88 -7.65 12.07
C SER A 161 -4.35 -7.28 12.24
N THR A 162 -5.24 -7.96 11.51
CA THR A 162 -6.68 -7.80 11.67
C THR A 162 -7.25 -8.49 12.92
N ALA A 163 -6.44 -9.24 13.68
CA ALA A 163 -6.86 -9.89 14.92
C ALA A 163 -7.45 -8.91 15.95
N TYR A 164 -6.97 -7.68 15.97
CA TYR A 164 -7.44 -6.61 16.86
C TYR A 164 -8.77 -5.98 16.44
N LEU A 165 -9.20 -6.18 15.21
CA LEU A 165 -10.47 -5.64 14.70
C LEU A 165 -11.68 -6.52 15.04
N GLY A 166 -11.51 -7.55 15.87
CA GLY A 166 -12.58 -8.45 16.28
C GLY A 166 -13.02 -9.46 15.20
N PHE A 167 -12.28 -9.53 14.10
CA PHE A 167 -12.48 -10.58 13.09
C PHE A 167 -11.92 -11.92 13.62
N ALA A 168 -12.57 -13.04 13.28
CA ALA A 168 -12.09 -14.40 13.57
C ALA A 168 -10.87 -14.74 12.71
N ASN A 169 -9.80 -14.03 12.91
CA ASN A 169 -8.58 -14.01 12.14
C ASN A 169 -7.43 -14.61 12.96
N THR A 170 -6.42 -15.11 12.30
CA THR A 170 -5.30 -15.81 12.92
C THR A 170 -4.15 -14.87 13.34
N GLY A 171 -4.16 -13.60 12.91
CA GLY A 171 -3.10 -12.64 13.22
C GLY A 171 -1.76 -12.93 12.53
N ASN A 172 -1.78 -13.62 11.39
CA ASN A 172 -0.54 -14.02 10.68
C ASN A 172 -0.12 -13.07 9.56
N GLU A 173 -0.80 -11.95 9.35
CA GLU A 173 -0.45 -10.98 8.32
C GLU A 173 1.00 -10.49 8.44
N PRO A 174 1.54 -10.15 9.63
CA PRO A 174 2.95 -9.76 9.75
C PRO A 174 3.91 -10.86 9.27
N TYR A 175 3.60 -12.13 9.58
CA TYR A 175 4.39 -13.26 9.10
C TYR A 175 4.30 -13.43 7.58
N SER A 176 3.12 -13.22 7.00
CA SER A 176 2.95 -13.26 5.54
C SER A 176 3.81 -12.22 4.85
N GLU A 177 3.86 -10.98 5.37
CA GLU A 177 4.77 -9.95 4.85
C GLU A 177 6.23 -10.43 4.89
N TYR A 178 6.70 -10.88 6.06
CA TYR A 178 8.09 -11.30 6.27
C TYR A 178 8.49 -12.50 5.39
N TYR A 179 7.68 -13.56 5.35
CA TYR A 179 8.01 -14.76 4.57
C TYR A 179 7.88 -14.51 3.06
N SER A 180 7.00 -13.63 2.63
CA SER A 180 6.88 -13.19 1.23
C SER A 180 8.18 -12.57 0.72
N CYS A 181 8.92 -11.83 1.55
CA CYS A 181 10.20 -11.25 1.18
C CYS A 181 11.25 -12.30 0.82
N GLN A 182 11.25 -13.46 1.49
CA GLN A 182 12.20 -14.53 1.19
C GLN A 182 11.96 -15.13 -0.21
N LEU A 183 10.71 -15.30 -0.61
CA LEU A 183 10.34 -15.75 -1.95
C LEU A 183 10.71 -14.71 -3.01
N LEU A 184 10.35 -13.44 -2.79
CA LEU A 184 10.64 -12.35 -3.73
C LEU A 184 12.14 -12.16 -3.96
N LYS A 185 12.92 -12.28 -2.89
CA LYS A 185 14.39 -12.24 -2.95
C LYS A 185 14.95 -13.36 -3.84
N GLU A 186 14.49 -14.60 -3.65
CA GLU A 186 14.94 -15.74 -4.44
C GLU A 186 14.51 -15.63 -5.90
N LEU A 187 13.27 -15.17 -6.15
CA LEU A 187 12.78 -14.90 -7.50
C LEU A 187 13.55 -13.79 -8.21
N GLY A 188 14.19 -12.88 -7.47
CA GLY A 188 14.84 -11.69 -7.99
C GLY A 188 13.84 -10.65 -8.50
N ILE A 189 12.69 -10.53 -7.84
CA ILE A 189 11.64 -9.56 -8.14
C ILE A 189 11.79 -8.37 -7.17
N PRO A 190 11.74 -7.11 -7.62
CA PRO A 190 11.82 -5.94 -6.74
C PRO A 190 10.69 -5.94 -5.70
N TYR A 191 11.04 -5.74 -4.43
CA TYR A 191 10.10 -5.79 -3.31
C TYR A 191 10.52 -4.85 -2.17
N ILE A 192 9.57 -4.57 -1.28
CA ILE A 192 9.82 -3.91 -0.01
C ILE A 192 10.17 -4.97 1.03
N ASP A 193 11.32 -4.80 1.68
CA ASP A 193 11.78 -5.72 2.72
C ASP A 193 11.04 -5.47 4.03
N TYR A 194 10.46 -6.53 4.58
CA TYR A 194 9.72 -6.51 5.85
C TYR A 194 10.45 -7.33 6.91
N ASP A 195 10.58 -6.76 8.09
CA ASP A 195 11.02 -7.47 9.31
C ASP A 195 9.87 -7.58 10.32
N LEU A 196 10.07 -8.33 11.39
CA LEU A 196 9.12 -8.51 12.48
C LEU A 196 9.63 -7.84 13.75
N GLU A 197 8.79 -7.03 14.39
CA GLU A 197 9.08 -6.40 15.67
C GLU A 197 7.88 -6.52 16.63
N MET A 198 8.15 -6.36 17.95
CA MET A 198 7.10 -6.10 18.93
C MET A 198 6.92 -4.61 19.10
N TYR A 199 5.72 -4.10 18.85
CA TYR A 199 5.36 -2.70 19.06
C TYR A 199 4.04 -2.60 19.83
N GLN A 200 4.04 -1.87 20.95
CA GLN A 200 2.86 -1.72 21.83
C GLN A 200 2.24 -3.07 22.26
N ASN A 201 3.09 -4.06 22.56
CA ASN A 201 2.74 -5.45 22.90
C ASN A 201 2.07 -6.26 21.77
N GLU A 202 2.14 -5.79 20.55
CA GLU A 202 1.66 -6.49 19.35
C GLU A 202 2.81 -6.87 18.44
N LEU A 203 2.72 -8.04 17.79
CA LEU A 203 3.60 -8.40 16.70
C LEU A 203 3.20 -7.63 15.46
N VAL A 204 4.15 -6.90 14.90
CA VAL A 204 3.96 -6.08 13.69
C VAL A 204 4.94 -6.46 12.61
N SER A 205 4.57 -6.26 11.36
CA SER A 205 5.52 -6.15 10.26
C SER A 205 6.03 -4.72 10.17
N VAL A 206 7.33 -4.59 9.88
CA VAL A 206 8.01 -3.30 9.80
C VAL A 206 8.74 -3.21 8.48
N CYS A 207 8.49 -2.16 7.71
CA CYS A 207 9.22 -1.90 6.47
C CYS A 207 9.64 -0.44 6.37
N LYS A 208 10.76 -0.20 5.67
CA LYS A 208 11.19 1.15 5.35
C LYS A 208 10.39 1.71 4.17
N ILE A 209 10.10 3.00 4.21
CA ILE A 209 9.48 3.71 3.08
C ILE A 209 10.35 3.62 1.83
N PHE A 210 9.71 3.48 0.66
CA PHE A 210 10.39 3.43 -0.64
C PHE A 210 10.23 4.72 -1.47
N THR A 211 9.48 5.66 -0.97
CA THR A 211 9.31 7.01 -1.56
C THR A 211 10.24 8.02 -0.90
N SER A 212 10.38 9.16 -1.53
CA SER A 212 11.18 10.30 -1.02
C SER A 212 10.59 11.62 -1.50
N LYS A 213 11.23 12.73 -1.19
CA LYS A 213 10.85 14.03 -1.80
C LYS A 213 10.94 13.99 -3.33
N ASP A 214 11.88 13.24 -3.86
CA ASP A 214 12.16 13.19 -5.30
C ASP A 214 11.31 12.12 -6.01
N ILE A 215 10.91 11.07 -5.29
CA ILE A 215 10.25 9.89 -5.83
C ILE A 215 8.88 9.70 -5.20
N ALA A 216 7.85 9.75 -6.02
CA ALA A 216 6.46 9.46 -5.64
C ALA A 216 6.06 8.02 -5.93
N TYR A 217 5.10 7.52 -5.16
CA TYR A 217 4.31 6.33 -5.49
C TYR A 217 2.94 6.75 -6.01
N VAL A 218 2.54 6.22 -7.15
CA VAL A 218 1.22 6.43 -7.73
C VAL A 218 0.50 5.09 -7.84
N PRO A 219 -0.55 4.85 -7.03
CA PRO A 219 -1.38 3.66 -7.17
C PRO A 219 -1.97 3.55 -8.58
N ILE A 220 -2.07 2.33 -9.12
CA ILE A 220 -2.45 2.15 -10.52
C ILE A 220 -3.86 2.66 -10.84
N HIS A 221 -4.80 2.61 -9.87
CA HIS A 221 -6.15 3.16 -10.06
C HIS A 221 -6.21 4.68 -10.21
N LEU A 222 -5.14 5.39 -9.81
CA LEU A 222 -5.00 6.84 -10.03
C LEU A 222 -4.34 7.17 -11.37
N VAL A 223 -3.90 6.17 -12.13
CA VAL A 223 -3.29 6.34 -13.43
C VAL A 223 -4.36 6.18 -14.51
N ALA A 224 -4.56 7.19 -15.36
CA ALA A 224 -5.35 7.11 -16.60
C ALA A 224 -6.73 6.41 -16.47
N ASN A 225 -7.47 6.64 -15.35
CA ASN A 225 -8.78 6.05 -15.10
C ASN A 225 -8.82 4.51 -15.14
N ILE A 226 -7.77 3.86 -14.64
CA ILE A 226 -7.68 2.41 -14.56
C ILE A 226 -8.62 1.89 -13.46
N ASP A 227 -9.63 1.13 -13.83
CA ASP A 227 -10.67 0.59 -12.95
C ASP A 227 -10.70 -0.95 -12.90
N ASN A 228 -9.87 -1.62 -13.71
CA ASN A 228 -9.76 -3.07 -13.74
C ASN A 228 -8.37 -3.55 -14.17
N ILE A 229 -8.12 -4.85 -13.95
CA ILE A 229 -6.81 -5.46 -14.17
C ILE A 229 -6.40 -5.49 -15.64
N ASP A 230 -7.37 -5.61 -16.57
CA ASP A 230 -7.09 -5.61 -18.01
C ASP A 230 -6.59 -4.25 -18.51
N LYS A 231 -7.24 -3.17 -18.03
CA LYS A 231 -6.77 -1.82 -18.33
C LYS A 231 -5.39 -1.55 -17.71
N ALA A 232 -5.14 -2.05 -16.49
CA ALA A 232 -3.83 -1.95 -15.86
C ALA A 232 -2.74 -2.64 -16.70
N TYR A 233 -2.98 -3.87 -17.13
CA TYR A 233 -2.04 -4.58 -17.99
C TYR A 233 -1.79 -3.86 -19.32
N LYS A 234 -2.87 -3.41 -19.99
CA LYS A 234 -2.75 -2.66 -21.25
C LYS A 234 -1.90 -1.41 -21.09
N TRP A 235 -2.13 -0.66 -20.01
CA TRP A 235 -1.33 0.52 -19.71
C TRP A 235 0.14 0.17 -19.44
N CYS A 236 0.40 -0.89 -18.67
CA CYS A 236 1.77 -1.39 -18.44
C CYS A 236 2.47 -1.79 -19.73
N LEU A 237 1.74 -2.44 -20.65
CA LEU A 237 2.28 -2.80 -21.98
C LEU A 237 2.66 -1.57 -22.81
N GLU A 238 1.83 -0.53 -22.80
CA GLU A 238 2.09 0.74 -23.51
C GLU A 238 3.31 1.50 -22.92
N HIS A 239 3.71 1.19 -21.68
CA HIS A 239 4.83 1.83 -20.97
C HIS A 239 6.04 0.91 -20.76
N ASN A 240 6.08 -0.27 -21.39
CA ASN A 240 7.13 -1.30 -21.28
C ASN A 240 7.33 -1.82 -19.83
N LEU A 241 6.25 -1.92 -19.07
CA LEU A 241 6.20 -2.39 -17.69
C LEU A 241 5.51 -3.78 -17.56
N GLU A 242 5.20 -4.44 -18.67
CA GLU A 242 4.45 -5.71 -18.71
C GLU A 242 5.20 -6.86 -18.01
N GLU A 243 6.54 -6.85 -18.01
CA GLU A 243 7.31 -7.88 -17.32
C GLU A 243 7.14 -7.76 -15.80
N ALA A 244 7.28 -6.55 -15.25
CA ALA A 244 7.10 -6.31 -13.81
C ALA A 244 5.63 -6.56 -13.37
N PHE A 245 4.65 -6.27 -14.24
CA PHE A 245 3.26 -6.63 -14.01
C PHE A 245 3.08 -8.15 -13.94
N GLY A 246 3.66 -8.91 -14.90
CA GLY A 246 3.63 -10.37 -14.89
C GLY A 246 4.33 -10.98 -13.67
N ASP A 247 5.42 -10.36 -13.19
CA ASP A 247 6.12 -10.74 -11.97
C ASP A 247 5.23 -10.61 -10.73
N MET A 248 4.44 -9.54 -10.64
CA MET A 248 3.44 -9.37 -9.58
C MET A 248 2.35 -10.45 -9.66
N ILE A 249 1.81 -10.71 -10.85
CA ILE A 249 0.75 -11.72 -11.05
C ILE A 249 1.21 -13.11 -10.66
N ILE A 250 2.40 -13.54 -11.11
CA ILE A 250 2.93 -14.87 -10.78
C ILE A 250 3.24 -15.01 -9.30
N PHE A 251 3.71 -13.94 -8.66
CA PHE A 251 3.97 -13.91 -7.24
C PHE A 251 2.69 -13.98 -6.42
N ASP A 252 1.67 -13.18 -6.72
CA ASP A 252 0.38 -13.23 -6.05
C ASP A 252 -0.29 -14.60 -6.21
N ALA A 253 -0.17 -15.22 -7.40
CA ALA A 253 -0.63 -16.58 -7.64
C ALA A 253 0.15 -17.62 -6.81
N LEU A 254 1.47 -17.44 -6.62
CA LEU A 254 2.31 -18.34 -5.83
C LEU A 254 1.92 -18.36 -4.36
N ILE A 255 1.64 -17.20 -3.76
CA ILE A 255 1.36 -17.06 -2.33
C ILE A 255 -0.13 -16.99 -2.00
N TYR A 256 -1.02 -17.05 -3.00
CA TYR A 256 -2.46 -16.79 -2.83
C TYR A 256 -2.77 -15.44 -2.19
N ASN A 257 -2.22 -14.36 -2.74
CA ASN A 257 -2.50 -13.02 -2.25
C ASN A 257 -3.88 -12.55 -2.71
N HIS A 258 -4.86 -12.64 -1.82
CA HIS A 258 -6.25 -12.28 -2.12
C HIS A 258 -6.53 -10.78 -2.03
N ASP A 259 -5.58 -9.95 -1.63
CA ASP A 259 -5.78 -8.51 -1.40
C ASP A 259 -4.97 -7.60 -2.35
N ARG A 260 -4.48 -8.12 -3.48
CA ARG A 260 -3.85 -7.30 -4.51
C ARG A 260 -4.90 -6.49 -5.27
N HIS A 261 -5.51 -5.50 -4.65
CA HIS A 261 -6.38 -4.55 -5.32
C HIS A 261 -5.58 -3.45 -6.04
N LEU A 262 -6.25 -2.65 -6.89
CA LEU A 262 -5.61 -1.60 -7.71
C LEU A 262 -4.93 -0.47 -6.90
N GLY A 263 -5.06 -0.46 -5.59
CA GLY A 263 -4.36 0.44 -4.66
C GLY A 263 -3.04 -0.13 -4.13
N ASN A 264 -2.85 -1.46 -4.20
CA ASN A 264 -1.70 -2.17 -3.63
C ASN A 264 -0.60 -2.47 -4.66
N PHE A 265 -0.67 -1.87 -5.83
CA PHE A 265 0.39 -1.80 -6.81
C PHE A 265 0.26 -0.53 -7.66
N GLY A 266 1.32 -0.14 -8.31
CA GLY A 266 1.35 1.08 -9.10
C GLY A 266 2.74 1.38 -9.62
N VAL A 267 3.03 2.64 -9.82
CA VAL A 267 4.28 3.08 -10.43
C VAL A 267 5.04 4.06 -9.54
N ILE A 268 6.34 4.17 -9.82
CA ILE A 268 7.22 5.19 -9.24
C ILE A 268 7.32 6.33 -10.24
N LYS A 269 7.15 7.56 -9.74
CA LYS A 269 7.19 8.79 -10.52
C LYS A 269 8.24 9.74 -9.96
N ASP A 270 9.00 10.36 -10.84
CA ASP A 270 9.88 11.46 -10.48
C ASP A 270 9.06 12.74 -10.23
N ASN A 271 9.19 13.32 -9.03
CA ASN A 271 8.44 14.51 -8.63
C ASN A 271 8.90 15.79 -9.33
N HIS A 272 10.12 15.83 -9.90
CA HIS A 272 10.67 17.01 -10.57
C HIS A 272 10.35 17.05 -12.06
N THR A 273 10.40 15.90 -12.73
CA THR A 273 10.15 15.80 -14.17
C THR A 273 8.73 15.36 -14.51
N GLY A 274 8.07 14.70 -13.57
CA GLY A 274 6.75 14.09 -13.78
C GLY A 274 6.78 12.80 -14.60
N ASP A 275 7.97 12.25 -14.87
CA ASP A 275 8.12 11.02 -15.65
C ASP A 275 7.86 9.79 -14.78
N ILE A 276 7.21 8.78 -15.37
CA ILE A 276 7.08 7.45 -14.80
C ILE A 276 8.43 6.74 -14.96
N LEU A 277 8.96 6.23 -13.85
CA LEU A 277 10.29 5.61 -13.82
C LEU A 277 10.23 4.10 -13.96
N ASP A 278 9.34 3.45 -13.18
CA ASP A 278 9.20 1.99 -13.14
C ASP A 278 7.90 1.59 -12.44
N MET A 279 7.60 0.28 -12.41
CA MET A 279 6.64 -0.26 -11.44
C MET A 279 7.18 -0.09 -10.02
N ALA A 280 6.28 0.17 -9.07
CA ALA A 280 6.64 0.14 -7.66
C ALA A 280 7.09 -1.27 -7.24
N PRO A 281 8.08 -1.40 -6.35
CA PRO A 281 8.44 -2.70 -5.79
C PRO A 281 7.21 -3.35 -5.13
N ILE A 282 7.15 -4.68 -5.10
CA ILE A 282 6.02 -5.42 -4.51
C ILE A 282 5.96 -5.16 -3.00
N PHE A 283 4.79 -4.81 -2.50
CA PHE A 283 4.49 -4.59 -1.08
C PHE A 283 3.07 -5.06 -0.75
N ASP A 284 2.71 -5.03 0.53
CA ASP A 284 1.38 -5.39 1.05
C ASP A 284 0.97 -6.83 0.69
N ASN A 285 1.73 -7.79 1.20
CA ASN A 285 1.56 -9.22 1.00
C ASN A 285 0.92 -9.91 2.20
N GLY A 286 0.35 -9.15 3.14
CA GLY A 286 -0.21 -9.64 4.40
C GLY A 286 -1.35 -10.65 4.23
N ALA A 287 -2.09 -10.58 3.11
CA ALA A 287 -3.19 -11.50 2.81
C ALA A 287 -2.76 -12.79 2.09
N GLY A 288 -1.45 -12.97 1.87
CA GLY A 288 -0.88 -14.17 1.25
C GLY A 288 -0.58 -15.29 2.25
N LEU A 289 0.07 -16.37 1.76
CA LEU A 289 0.59 -17.46 2.57
C LEU A 289 -0.41 -18.03 3.60
N LEU A 290 -1.70 -18.11 3.19
CA LEU A 290 -2.81 -18.59 4.04
C LEU A 290 -2.94 -17.83 5.37
N ALA A 291 -2.62 -16.52 5.41
CA ALA A 291 -2.61 -15.73 6.64
C ALA A 291 -3.92 -15.82 7.44
N TYR A 292 -5.06 -15.94 6.76
CA TYR A 292 -6.39 -16.03 7.37
C TYR A 292 -6.85 -17.46 7.68
N THR A 293 -6.01 -18.48 7.44
CA THR A 293 -6.38 -19.88 7.63
C THR A 293 -5.86 -20.40 8.96
N SER A 294 -6.75 -20.90 9.83
CA SER A 294 -6.36 -21.52 11.11
C SER A 294 -5.74 -22.90 10.90
N LEU A 295 -4.65 -23.21 11.63
CA LEU A 295 -4.06 -24.55 11.68
C LEU A 295 -5.02 -25.62 12.19
N SER A 296 -6.04 -25.26 12.98
CA SER A 296 -7.05 -26.21 13.46
C SER A 296 -7.83 -26.90 12.34
N LYS A 297 -7.78 -26.38 11.11
CA LYS A 297 -8.33 -27.01 9.91
C LYS A 297 -7.49 -28.17 9.39
N PHE A 298 -6.22 -28.29 9.81
CA PHE A 298 -5.29 -29.32 9.37
C PHE A 298 -4.87 -30.18 10.53
N LYS A 299 -5.28 -31.47 10.54
CA LYS A 299 -4.87 -32.42 11.55
C LYS A 299 -3.52 -33.07 11.25
N ASP A 300 -3.25 -33.21 9.96
CA ASP A 300 -2.05 -33.84 9.42
C ASP A 300 -1.83 -33.36 7.96
N LEU A 301 -0.75 -33.86 7.34
CA LEU A 301 -0.40 -33.53 5.97
C LEU A 301 -1.47 -33.93 4.96
N ALA A 302 -2.09 -35.11 5.14
CA ALA A 302 -3.12 -35.58 4.21
C ALA A 302 -4.35 -34.66 4.22
N THR A 303 -4.77 -34.20 5.42
CA THR A 303 -5.85 -33.23 5.58
C THR A 303 -5.52 -31.89 4.95
N PHE A 304 -4.25 -31.44 5.02
CA PHE A 304 -3.79 -30.24 4.36
C PHE A 304 -3.83 -30.37 2.84
N GLU A 305 -3.34 -31.51 2.31
CA GLU A 305 -3.38 -31.78 0.85
C GLU A 305 -4.81 -31.84 0.33
N ASP A 306 -5.71 -32.48 1.05
CA ASP A 306 -7.14 -32.56 0.68
C ASP A 306 -7.79 -31.17 0.69
N TYR A 307 -7.53 -30.37 1.73
CA TYR A 307 -8.02 -28.99 1.83
C TYR A 307 -7.54 -28.13 0.68
N TYR A 308 -6.26 -28.22 0.35
CA TYR A 308 -5.64 -27.48 -0.75
C TYR A 308 -6.22 -27.88 -2.13
N LYS A 309 -6.39 -29.20 -2.38
CA LYS A 309 -6.88 -29.71 -3.68
C LYS A 309 -8.35 -29.44 -3.91
N ASN A 310 -9.16 -29.45 -2.84
CA ASN A 310 -10.63 -29.40 -2.94
C ASN A 310 -11.23 -28.03 -2.66
N ASN A 311 -10.43 -27.05 -2.21
CA ASN A 311 -10.93 -25.71 -1.91
C ASN A 311 -10.61 -24.73 -3.04
N ASN A 312 -11.51 -24.65 -4.03
CA ASN A 312 -11.37 -23.75 -5.17
C ASN A 312 -11.37 -22.26 -4.80
N ASP A 313 -11.87 -21.90 -3.60
CA ASP A 313 -11.94 -20.51 -3.16
C ASP A 313 -10.54 -19.88 -3.03
N PHE A 314 -9.50 -20.68 -2.76
CA PHE A 314 -8.11 -20.19 -2.74
C PHE A 314 -7.59 -19.71 -4.09
N ASN A 315 -8.15 -20.24 -5.19
CA ASN A 315 -7.69 -19.86 -6.52
C ASN A 315 -8.31 -18.54 -7.02
N MET A 316 -9.27 -17.97 -6.29
CA MET A 316 -9.89 -16.71 -6.71
C MET A 316 -9.09 -15.50 -6.23
N SER A 317 -8.63 -14.69 -7.16
CA SER A 317 -7.98 -13.40 -6.89
C SER A 317 -8.98 -12.33 -6.41
N ASN A 318 -8.46 -11.19 -5.98
CA ASN A 318 -9.28 -10.00 -5.68
C ASN A 318 -10.10 -9.48 -6.88
N TYR A 319 -9.75 -9.89 -8.09
CA TYR A 319 -10.45 -9.52 -9.32
C TYR A 319 -11.58 -10.49 -9.71
N TRP A 320 -11.91 -11.47 -8.86
CA TRP A 320 -12.86 -12.55 -9.14
C TRP A 320 -12.46 -13.39 -10.37
N ILE A 321 -11.16 -13.49 -10.63
CA ILE A 321 -10.55 -14.32 -11.70
C ILE A 321 -9.65 -15.35 -11.02
N ASP A 322 -9.69 -16.59 -11.50
CA ASP A 322 -8.79 -17.64 -11.02
C ASP A 322 -7.32 -17.24 -11.26
N PHE A 323 -6.46 -17.44 -10.26
CA PHE A 323 -5.03 -17.13 -10.39
C PHE A 323 -4.37 -17.83 -11.58
N ARG A 324 -4.79 -19.06 -11.89
CA ARG A 324 -4.27 -19.80 -13.04
C ARG A 324 -4.61 -19.12 -14.36
N ASP A 325 -5.80 -18.53 -14.46
CA ASP A 325 -6.22 -17.79 -15.67
C ASP A 325 -5.51 -16.44 -15.75
N LEU A 326 -5.25 -15.76 -14.62
CA LEU A 326 -4.41 -14.56 -14.62
C LEU A 326 -2.99 -14.88 -15.10
N VAL A 327 -2.39 -15.97 -14.59
CA VAL A 327 -1.05 -16.41 -15.00
C VAL A 327 -1.00 -16.72 -16.50
N LYS A 328 -1.93 -17.51 -17.03
CA LYS A 328 -2.02 -17.81 -18.47
C LYS A 328 -2.16 -16.55 -19.33
N LYS A 329 -2.86 -15.55 -18.82
CA LYS A 329 -3.18 -14.33 -19.57
C LYS A 329 -2.03 -13.31 -19.57
N TYR A 330 -1.33 -13.15 -18.45
CA TYR A 330 -0.41 -12.02 -18.22
C TYR A 330 1.06 -12.44 -18.02
N CYS A 331 1.34 -13.72 -17.78
CA CYS A 331 2.70 -14.19 -17.60
C CYS A 331 3.25 -14.83 -18.87
N THR A 332 4.57 -14.89 -18.95
CA THR A 332 5.33 -15.45 -20.08
C THR A 332 6.39 -16.43 -19.57
N ASN A 333 7.18 -17.00 -20.47
CA ASN A 333 8.33 -17.83 -20.10
C ASN A 333 9.34 -17.12 -19.19
N LYS A 334 9.35 -15.78 -19.14
CA LYS A 334 10.22 -15.03 -18.22
C LYS A 334 9.86 -15.31 -16.76
N GLN A 335 8.55 -15.33 -16.46
CA GLN A 335 8.06 -15.64 -15.10
C GLN A 335 8.28 -17.12 -14.77
N LEU A 336 8.14 -18.02 -15.75
CA LEU A 336 8.47 -19.43 -15.58
C LEU A 336 9.94 -19.64 -15.16
N GLU A 337 10.87 -18.94 -15.83
CA GLU A 337 12.30 -19.03 -15.47
C GLU A 337 12.57 -18.51 -14.05
N LYS A 338 11.81 -17.50 -13.61
CA LYS A 338 11.89 -17.03 -12.22
C LYS A 338 11.40 -18.09 -11.22
N LEU A 339 10.28 -18.75 -11.50
CA LEU A 339 9.75 -19.83 -10.64
C LEU A 339 10.75 -20.99 -10.48
N LYS A 340 11.53 -21.33 -11.50
CA LYS A 340 12.57 -22.38 -11.42
C LYS A 340 13.63 -22.11 -10.34
N LYS A 341 13.87 -20.84 -9.99
CA LYS A 341 14.82 -20.49 -8.94
C LYS A 341 14.38 -20.95 -7.55
N LEU A 342 13.09 -21.23 -7.38
CA LEU A 342 12.53 -21.75 -6.13
C LEU A 342 12.62 -23.27 -6.01
N ASP A 343 13.34 -23.97 -6.92
CA ASP A 343 13.55 -25.42 -6.76
C ASP A 343 14.22 -25.73 -5.42
N ASN A 344 13.56 -26.59 -4.64
CA ASN A 344 13.99 -26.95 -3.26
C ASN A 344 14.01 -25.78 -2.27
N PHE A 345 13.34 -24.67 -2.54
CA PHE A 345 13.24 -23.55 -1.60
C PHE A 345 12.60 -23.99 -0.28
N LYS A 346 13.13 -23.46 0.83
CA LYS A 346 12.54 -23.61 2.17
C LYS A 346 12.64 -22.30 2.91
N PHE A 347 11.58 -21.93 3.62
CA PHE A 347 11.57 -20.75 4.47
C PHE A 347 12.54 -20.88 5.62
N THR A 348 13.28 -19.80 5.89
CA THR A 348 14.13 -19.66 7.08
C THR A 348 13.35 -18.99 8.20
N LYS A 349 13.40 -19.56 9.40
CA LYS A 349 12.76 -19.01 10.60
C LYS A 349 13.32 -17.63 10.94
N HIS A 350 12.43 -16.72 11.41
CA HIS A 350 12.88 -15.47 11.98
C HIS A 350 13.64 -15.71 13.30
N PRO A 351 14.73 -14.96 13.60
CA PRO A 351 15.57 -15.22 14.78
C PRO A 351 14.83 -15.14 16.13
N ARG A 352 13.78 -14.32 16.22
CA ARG A 352 13.05 -14.05 17.48
C ARG A 352 11.58 -14.43 17.45
N TYR A 353 10.90 -14.21 16.32
CA TYR A 353 9.44 -14.31 16.20
C TYR A 353 9.08 -15.36 15.15
N ASN A 354 8.45 -16.44 15.56
CA ASN A 354 8.17 -17.55 14.66
C ASN A 354 6.69 -17.91 14.68
N LEU A 355 6.21 -18.40 13.55
CA LEU A 355 4.90 -19.05 13.44
C LEU A 355 4.77 -20.20 14.43
N LEU A 356 3.52 -20.52 14.79
CA LEU A 356 3.22 -21.72 15.57
C LEU A 356 3.86 -22.95 14.91
N GLU A 357 4.27 -23.89 15.74
CA GLU A 357 4.90 -25.14 15.32
C GLU A 357 4.05 -25.86 14.26
N GLY A 358 4.71 -26.39 13.24
CA GLY A 358 4.08 -27.04 12.10
C GLY A 358 3.57 -26.10 10.99
N ARG A 359 3.24 -24.82 11.29
CA ARG A 359 2.70 -23.93 10.26
C ARG A 359 3.72 -23.65 9.13
N LEU A 360 4.99 -23.45 9.47
CA LEU A 360 6.02 -23.20 8.47
C LEU A 360 6.25 -24.41 7.57
N GLU A 361 6.06 -25.62 8.08
CA GLU A 361 6.13 -26.85 7.29
C GLU A 361 5.00 -26.90 6.24
N TYR A 362 3.78 -26.58 6.64
CA TYR A 362 2.65 -26.47 5.71
C TYR A 362 2.89 -25.41 4.63
N LEU A 363 3.47 -24.26 4.99
CA LEU A 363 3.81 -23.24 4.00
C LEU A 363 4.88 -23.73 3.02
N ASN A 364 5.91 -24.45 3.47
CA ASN A 364 6.90 -25.05 2.58
C ASN A 364 6.26 -26.04 1.60
N ILE A 365 5.33 -26.84 2.06
CA ILE A 365 4.59 -27.80 1.22
C ILE A 365 3.69 -27.03 0.23
N LEU A 366 2.99 -26.02 0.70
CA LEU A 366 2.15 -25.16 -0.15
C LEU A 366 2.97 -24.59 -1.32
N ILE A 367 4.12 -24.02 -1.04
CA ILE A 367 4.98 -23.41 -2.09
C ILE A 367 5.45 -24.47 -3.08
N ASP A 368 5.89 -25.65 -2.61
CA ASP A 368 6.28 -26.76 -3.50
C ASP A 368 5.13 -27.20 -4.44
N TYR A 369 3.89 -27.23 -3.94
CA TYR A 369 2.70 -27.54 -4.77
C TYR A 369 2.39 -26.41 -5.75
N ARG A 370 2.40 -25.17 -5.29
CA ARG A 370 2.08 -24.01 -6.13
C ARG A 370 3.09 -23.86 -7.27
N ILE A 371 4.37 -24.06 -7.02
CA ILE A 371 5.41 -24.05 -8.07
C ILE A 371 5.08 -25.07 -9.15
N LYS A 372 4.80 -26.34 -8.77
CA LYS A 372 4.47 -27.41 -9.73
C LYS A 372 3.20 -27.09 -10.53
N GLU A 373 2.16 -26.60 -9.85
CA GLU A 373 0.91 -26.24 -10.51
C GLU A 373 1.12 -25.09 -11.49
N LEU A 374 1.74 -23.99 -11.05
CA LEU A 374 1.97 -22.82 -11.89
C LEU A 374 2.89 -23.13 -13.08
N MET A 375 3.96 -23.94 -12.87
CA MET A 375 4.82 -24.39 -13.95
C MET A 375 4.09 -25.24 -14.99
N SER A 376 3.05 -25.97 -14.61
CA SER A 376 2.25 -26.78 -15.54
C SER A 376 1.35 -25.97 -16.46
N LEU A 377 1.24 -24.65 -16.25
CA LEU A 377 0.41 -23.75 -17.07
C LEU A 377 1.14 -23.24 -18.32
N PHE A 378 2.46 -23.38 -18.35
CA PHE A 378 3.32 -23.01 -19.47
C PHE A 378 3.68 -24.22 -20.33
#